data_9a8d1801e37a65d39d2ac237f8a234eb
#
_entry.id   9a8d1801e37a65d39d2ac237f8a234eb
#
_cell.length_a   1.000
_cell.length_b   1.000
_cell.length_c   1.000
_cell.angle_alpha   90.00
_cell.angle_beta   90.00
_cell.angle_gamma   90.00
#
_symmetry.space_group_name_H-M   'P 1'
#
loop_
_entity.id
_entity.type
_entity.pdbx_description
1 polymer ?
#
loop_
_entity_poly.entity_id
_entity_poly.type
_entity_poly.pdbx_seq_one_letter_code
_entity_poly.pdbx_strand_id
1 'polypeptide(L)'
;CEFCFKKSFASHPKAKFWDYEKNNDLPINVSLCSDKKRYFNCPNCPHNILMSTKRVSRGEWCGYCSNRYLCGEKNCEFCFKKSFALHPKAEFWDYEKNNDLPLNVSLCSEKKRSFICNICNKSFKKAICSITSQYSWCSCIINKTEHKTFQFLNNNTQKYFIKKIKLHYKPKWSNLR
;
A
#
# COMPACT_ATOMS: atom_id res chain seq x y z
N CYS A 1 -19.37 -29.22 30.64
CA CYS A 1 -18.32 -30.15 31.05
C CYS A 1 -16.94 -29.67 30.49
N GLU A 2 -15.88 -30.02 31.20
CA GLU A 2 -14.50 -29.61 30.84
C GLU A 2 -14.10 -30.05 29.43
N PHE A 3 -14.51 -31.23 29.00
CA PHE A 3 -14.25 -31.74 27.64
C PHE A 3 -14.87 -30.86 26.55
N CYS A 4 -16.13 -30.45 26.74
CA CYS A 4 -16.81 -29.56 25.79
C CYS A 4 -16.19 -28.17 25.80
N PHE A 5 -15.79 -27.67 26.97
CA PHE A 5 -15.11 -26.38 27.10
C PHE A 5 -13.81 -26.35 26.30
N LYS A 6 -12.94 -27.37 26.47
CA LYS A 6 -11.67 -27.48 25.73
C LYS A 6 -11.83 -27.52 24.21
N LYS A 7 -12.96 -27.99 23.69
CA LYS A 7 -13.28 -28.01 22.26
C LYS A 7 -13.96 -26.74 21.76
N SER A 8 -14.49 -25.92 22.66
CA SER A 8 -15.15 -24.67 22.32
C SER A 8 -14.16 -23.52 22.13
N PHE A 9 -14.57 -22.50 21.40
CA PHE A 9 -13.77 -21.29 21.21
C PHE A 9 -13.57 -20.51 22.52
N ALA A 10 -14.41 -20.72 23.54
CA ALA A 10 -14.26 -20.13 24.85
C ALA A 10 -12.92 -20.47 25.52
N SER A 11 -12.30 -21.61 25.20
CA SER A 11 -10.99 -22.00 25.72
C SER A 11 -9.82 -21.28 25.01
N HIS A 12 -10.07 -20.62 23.88
CA HIS A 12 -9.03 -19.95 23.11
C HIS A 12 -8.68 -18.56 23.70
N PRO A 13 -7.37 -18.16 23.79
CA PRO A 13 -6.96 -16.88 24.36
C PRO A 13 -7.63 -15.65 23.69
N LYS A 14 -8.01 -15.77 22.42
CA LYS A 14 -8.69 -14.71 21.68
C LYS A 14 -10.21 -14.68 21.87
N ALA A 15 -10.80 -15.57 22.67
CA ALA A 15 -12.23 -15.54 23.00
C ALA A 15 -12.64 -14.23 23.67
N LYS A 16 -11.73 -13.60 24.43
CA LYS A 16 -11.93 -12.28 25.07
C LYS A 16 -12.19 -11.14 24.09
N PHE A 17 -11.90 -11.32 22.80
CA PHE A 17 -12.13 -10.34 21.74
C PHE A 17 -13.40 -10.64 20.93
N TRP A 18 -14.23 -11.58 21.39
CA TRP A 18 -15.51 -11.90 20.78
C TRP A 18 -16.43 -10.69 20.79
N ASP A 19 -17.01 -10.38 19.65
CA ASP A 19 -18.00 -9.31 19.55
C ASP A 19 -19.38 -9.86 19.92
N TYR A 20 -19.81 -9.60 21.15
CA TYR A 20 -21.10 -10.11 21.68
C TYR A 20 -22.31 -9.39 21.11
N GLU A 21 -22.14 -8.22 20.51
CA GLU A 21 -23.23 -7.48 19.89
C GLU A 21 -23.54 -7.98 18.47
N LYS A 22 -22.47 -8.32 17.73
CA LYS A 22 -22.59 -8.73 16.31
C LYS A 22 -22.73 -10.23 16.13
N ASN A 23 -22.40 -11.02 17.12
CA ASN A 23 -22.55 -12.47 17.07
C ASN A 23 -23.81 -12.89 17.83
N ASN A 24 -24.62 -13.75 17.21
CA ASN A 24 -25.84 -14.28 17.79
C ASN A 24 -25.59 -15.49 18.74
N ASP A 25 -24.33 -15.88 18.91
CA ASP A 25 -23.93 -17.02 19.72
C ASP A 25 -22.76 -16.66 20.66
N LEU A 26 -22.54 -17.54 21.63
CA LEU A 26 -21.46 -17.38 22.60
C LEU A 26 -20.24 -18.23 22.19
N PRO A 27 -19.02 -17.82 22.57
CA PRO A 27 -17.80 -18.59 22.28
C PRO A 27 -17.85 -20.03 22.78
N ILE A 28 -18.57 -20.29 23.87
CA ILE A 28 -18.74 -21.63 24.46
C ILE A 28 -19.53 -22.57 23.54
N ASN A 29 -20.40 -22.01 22.70
CA ASN A 29 -21.26 -22.77 21.77
C ASN A 29 -20.64 -22.96 20.40
N VAL A 30 -19.43 -22.43 20.19
CA VAL A 30 -18.73 -22.46 18.89
C VAL A 30 -17.48 -23.32 18.99
N SER A 31 -17.32 -24.27 18.07
CA SER A 31 -16.10 -25.09 17.99
C SER A 31 -14.88 -24.28 17.61
N LEU A 32 -13.70 -24.63 18.15
CA LEU A 32 -12.40 -24.10 17.73
C LEU A 32 -12.15 -24.25 16.21
N CYS A 33 -12.69 -25.32 15.60
CA CYS A 33 -12.49 -25.65 14.19
C CYS A 33 -13.68 -25.27 13.29
N SER A 34 -14.57 -24.38 13.74
CA SER A 34 -15.72 -23.94 12.94
C SER A 34 -15.28 -23.08 11.74
N ASP A 35 -15.82 -23.39 10.56
CA ASP A 35 -15.63 -22.61 9.34
C ASP A 35 -16.60 -21.41 9.26
N LYS A 36 -17.62 -21.34 10.11
CA LYS A 36 -18.54 -20.20 10.18
C LYS A 36 -17.82 -18.97 10.66
N LYS A 37 -17.99 -17.86 9.94
CA LYS A 37 -17.37 -16.56 10.29
C LYS A 37 -18.06 -15.94 11.51
N ARG A 38 -17.28 -15.31 12.35
CA ARG A 38 -17.70 -14.57 13.54
C ARG A 38 -16.99 -13.26 13.62
N TYR A 39 -17.60 -12.30 14.29
CA TYR A 39 -17.03 -10.97 14.50
C TYR A 39 -16.16 -10.97 15.77
N PHE A 40 -15.03 -10.28 15.67
CA PHE A 40 -14.11 -10.08 16.78
C PHE A 40 -13.67 -8.61 16.81
N ASN A 41 -13.50 -8.06 18.00
CA ASN A 41 -12.94 -6.74 18.21
C ASN A 41 -11.40 -6.82 18.19
N CYS A 42 -10.75 -6.07 17.34
CA CYS A 42 -9.29 -6.06 17.31
C CYS A 42 -8.74 -5.18 18.44
N PRO A 43 -7.83 -5.68 19.31
CA PRO A 43 -7.26 -4.84 20.37
C PRO A 43 -6.26 -3.78 19.84
N ASN A 44 -5.76 -3.95 18.61
CA ASN A 44 -4.69 -3.12 18.07
C ASN A 44 -5.16 -2.12 17.00
N CYS A 45 -6.46 -2.14 16.65
CA CYS A 45 -7.03 -1.20 15.69
C CYS A 45 -8.55 -1.08 15.92
N PRO A 46 -9.20 -0.02 15.42
CA PRO A 46 -10.63 0.23 15.66
C PRO A 46 -11.56 -0.64 14.79
N HIS A 47 -11.08 -1.73 14.22
CA HIS A 47 -11.85 -2.52 13.26
C HIS A 47 -12.37 -3.82 13.87
N ASN A 48 -13.61 -4.18 13.49
CA ASN A 48 -14.10 -5.53 13.68
C ASN A 48 -13.51 -6.47 12.63
N ILE A 49 -13.19 -7.67 13.06
CA ILE A 49 -12.65 -8.73 12.22
C ILE A 49 -13.75 -9.74 11.97
N LEU A 50 -14.05 -10.05 10.72
CA LEU A 50 -14.96 -11.14 10.35
C LEU A 50 -14.14 -12.34 9.90
N MET A 51 -14.03 -13.37 10.75
CA MET A 51 -13.17 -14.52 10.52
C MET A 51 -13.74 -15.79 11.15
N SER A 52 -13.41 -16.96 10.61
CA SER A 52 -13.78 -18.24 11.23
C SER A 52 -12.88 -18.56 12.43
N THR A 53 -13.45 -19.23 13.44
CA THR A 53 -12.67 -19.64 14.63
C THR A 53 -11.53 -20.60 14.24
N LYS A 54 -11.71 -21.43 13.23
CA LYS A 54 -10.67 -22.28 12.64
C LYS A 54 -9.45 -21.49 12.16
N ARG A 55 -9.64 -20.36 11.49
CA ARG A 55 -8.53 -19.49 11.04
C ARG A 55 -7.85 -18.80 12.22
N VAL A 56 -8.65 -18.33 13.20
CA VAL A 56 -8.12 -17.75 14.44
C VAL A 56 -7.25 -18.76 15.21
N SER A 57 -7.72 -20.01 15.32
CA SER A 57 -6.98 -21.10 16.00
C SER A 57 -5.71 -21.52 15.28
N ARG A 58 -5.61 -21.24 13.96
CA ARG A 58 -4.38 -21.42 13.17
C ARG A 58 -3.41 -20.24 13.24
N GLY A 59 -3.70 -19.24 14.08
CA GLY A 59 -2.84 -18.07 14.28
C GLY A 59 -3.15 -16.88 13.38
N GLU A 60 -4.13 -17.00 12.46
CA GLU A 60 -4.53 -15.84 11.65
C GLU A 60 -5.28 -14.81 12.52
N TRP A 61 -5.10 -13.53 12.18
CA TRP A 61 -5.76 -12.44 12.89
C TRP A 61 -6.06 -11.26 11.96
N CYS A 62 -6.09 -10.07 12.50
CA CYS A 62 -6.56 -8.85 11.87
C CYS A 62 -5.82 -8.51 10.57
N GLY A 63 -6.53 -8.51 9.45
CA GLY A 63 -6.01 -8.12 8.14
C GLY A 63 -5.71 -6.62 8.02
N TYR A 64 -6.37 -5.77 8.82
CA TYR A 64 -6.06 -4.34 8.88
C TYR A 64 -4.72 -4.08 9.57
N CYS A 65 -4.42 -4.81 10.65
CA CYS A 65 -3.13 -4.71 11.33
C CYS A 65 -1.97 -5.25 10.47
N SER A 66 -2.22 -6.33 9.71
CA SER A 66 -1.22 -6.96 8.82
C SER A 66 -1.12 -6.31 7.43
N ASN A 67 -1.75 -5.16 7.19
CA ASN A 67 -1.74 -4.41 5.93
C ASN A 67 -2.28 -5.18 4.72
N ARG A 68 -3.07 -6.25 4.93
CA ARG A 68 -3.68 -7.02 3.84
C ARG A 68 -4.79 -6.25 3.13
N TYR A 69 -5.51 -5.39 3.86
CA TYR A 69 -6.55 -4.50 3.34
C TYR A 69 -6.74 -3.27 4.21
N LEU A 70 -7.39 -2.27 3.66
CA LEU A 70 -7.77 -1.01 4.31
C LEU A 70 -9.30 -0.92 4.33
N CYS A 71 -9.88 -0.20 5.30
CA CYS A 71 -11.34 -0.10 5.41
C CYS A 71 -11.96 0.85 4.37
N GLY A 72 -11.17 1.76 3.80
CA GLY A 72 -11.67 2.76 2.85
C GLY A 72 -12.43 3.93 3.49
N GLU A 73 -12.61 3.93 4.80
CA GLU A 73 -13.30 5.00 5.52
C GLU A 73 -12.42 6.25 5.66
N LYS A 74 -12.93 7.40 5.22
CA LYS A 74 -12.19 8.68 5.24
C LYS A 74 -11.76 9.09 6.64
N ASN A 75 -12.57 8.77 7.66
CA ASN A 75 -12.34 9.16 9.05
C ASN A 75 -11.53 8.13 9.83
N CYS A 76 -11.11 7.03 9.21
CA CYS A 76 -10.29 6.02 9.86
C CYS A 76 -8.81 6.41 9.79
N GLU A 77 -8.31 7.09 10.81
CA GLU A 77 -6.91 7.52 10.89
C GLU A 77 -5.92 6.33 10.82
N PHE A 78 -6.29 5.18 11.39
CA PHE A 78 -5.47 3.97 11.35
C PHE A 78 -5.22 3.47 9.94
N CYS A 79 -6.25 3.40 9.08
CA CYS A 79 -6.12 2.99 7.69
C CYS A 79 -5.56 4.12 6.81
N PHE A 80 -5.92 5.37 7.09
CA PHE A 80 -5.41 6.53 6.37
C PHE A 80 -3.88 6.59 6.42
N LYS A 81 -3.27 6.42 7.60
CA LYS A 81 -1.80 6.39 7.79
C LYS A 81 -1.08 5.30 6.98
N LYS A 82 -1.80 4.26 6.57
CA LYS A 82 -1.27 3.12 5.78
C LYS A 82 -1.64 3.21 4.31
N SER A 83 -2.50 4.14 3.93
CA SER A 83 -3.00 4.31 2.58
C SER A 83 -2.11 5.24 1.75
N PHE A 84 -2.15 5.08 0.44
CA PHE A 84 -1.47 5.97 -0.49
C PHE A 84 -2.03 7.40 -0.46
N ALA A 85 -3.24 7.60 0.07
CA ALA A 85 -3.84 8.93 0.24
C ALA A 85 -2.99 9.86 1.12
N LEU A 86 -2.18 9.34 2.05
CA LEU A 86 -1.24 10.13 2.85
C LEU A 86 -0.03 10.62 2.04
N HIS A 87 0.31 9.95 0.95
CA HIS A 87 1.53 10.25 0.19
C HIS A 87 1.33 11.51 -0.67
N PRO A 88 2.31 12.48 -0.73
CA PRO A 88 2.17 13.70 -1.51
C PRO A 88 1.84 13.47 -3.00
N LYS A 89 2.26 12.33 -3.57
CA LYS A 89 1.95 11.98 -4.96
C LYS A 89 0.52 11.47 -5.17
N ALA A 90 -0.30 11.35 -4.13
CA ALA A 90 -1.71 10.99 -4.26
C ALA A 90 -2.52 12.06 -5.02
N GLU A 91 -2.10 13.33 -4.99
CA GLU A 91 -2.72 14.43 -5.73
C GLU A 91 -2.68 14.22 -7.26
N PHE A 92 -1.71 13.42 -7.76
CA PHE A 92 -1.54 13.11 -9.19
C PHE A 92 -2.22 11.81 -9.61
N TRP A 93 -3.12 11.27 -8.78
CA TRP A 93 -3.88 10.06 -9.10
C TRP A 93 -4.77 10.27 -10.31
N ASP A 94 -4.67 9.39 -11.29
CA ASP A 94 -5.52 9.41 -12.48
C ASP A 94 -6.85 8.72 -12.17
N TYR A 95 -7.83 9.51 -11.73
CA TYR A 95 -9.16 9.02 -11.31
C TYR A 95 -9.97 8.42 -12.45
N GLU A 96 -9.67 8.76 -13.71
CA GLU A 96 -10.37 8.20 -14.87
C GLU A 96 -9.89 6.79 -15.21
N LYS A 97 -8.58 6.51 -14.97
CA LYS A 97 -7.96 5.24 -15.33
C LYS A 97 -7.84 4.26 -14.18
N ASN A 98 -8.04 4.69 -12.95
CA ASN A 98 -8.03 3.83 -11.79
C ASN A 98 -9.46 3.58 -11.30
N ASN A 99 -9.78 2.31 -11.02
CA ASN A 99 -11.10 1.90 -10.52
C ASN A 99 -11.19 2.01 -8.99
N ASP A 100 -10.12 2.45 -8.31
CA ASP A 100 -10.05 2.59 -6.87
C ASP A 100 -9.51 3.97 -6.47
N LEU A 101 -9.65 4.29 -5.19
CA LEU A 101 -9.18 5.55 -4.63
C LEU A 101 -7.81 5.34 -3.94
N PRO A 102 -6.97 6.40 -3.84
CA PRO A 102 -5.70 6.33 -3.08
C PRO A 102 -5.90 5.83 -1.64
N LEU A 103 -7.07 6.13 -1.05
CA LEU A 103 -7.44 5.70 0.30
C LEU A 103 -7.57 4.18 0.45
N ASN A 104 -7.90 3.48 -0.65
CA ASN A 104 -8.10 2.03 -0.68
C ASN A 104 -6.83 1.26 -1.04
N VAL A 105 -5.72 1.95 -1.29
CA VAL A 105 -4.48 1.36 -1.74
C VAL A 105 -3.38 1.54 -0.70
N SER A 106 -2.76 0.44 -0.29
CA SER A 106 -1.65 0.47 0.69
C SER A 106 -0.40 1.12 0.09
N LEU A 107 0.36 1.84 0.94
CA LEU A 107 1.68 2.40 0.61
C LEU A 107 2.70 1.35 0.11
N CYS A 108 2.53 0.09 0.52
CA CYS A 108 3.41 -1.03 0.11
C CYS A 108 2.85 -1.85 -1.06
N SER A 109 1.80 -1.37 -1.76
CA SER A 109 1.18 -2.13 -2.83
C SER A 109 2.10 -2.25 -4.06
N GLU A 110 2.28 -3.47 -4.53
CA GLU A 110 3.01 -3.76 -5.78
C GLU A 110 2.13 -3.56 -7.03
N LYS A 111 0.82 -3.38 -6.84
CA LYS A 111 -0.10 -3.16 -7.95
C LYS A 111 0.19 -1.82 -8.61
N LYS A 112 0.30 -1.84 -9.94
CA LYS A 112 0.47 -0.62 -10.75
C LYS A 112 -0.82 0.19 -10.78
N ARG A 113 -0.68 1.52 -10.66
CA ARG A 113 -1.76 2.49 -10.79
C ARG A 113 -1.35 3.57 -11.79
N SER A 114 -2.34 4.22 -12.35
CA SER A 114 -2.17 5.31 -13.30
C SER A 114 -2.04 6.64 -12.57
N PHE A 115 -1.13 7.48 -13.04
CA PHE A 115 -0.86 8.81 -12.50
C PHE A 115 -0.71 9.81 -13.63
N ILE A 116 -1.05 11.06 -13.37
CA ILE A 116 -0.78 12.18 -14.27
C ILE A 116 0.52 12.85 -13.81
N CYS A 117 1.51 12.91 -14.68
CA CYS A 117 2.79 13.51 -14.34
C CYS A 117 2.68 15.04 -14.25
N ASN A 118 3.06 15.62 -13.13
CA ASN A 118 3.06 17.07 -12.90
C ASN A 118 4.11 17.85 -13.72
N ILE A 119 4.99 17.16 -14.45
CA ILE A 119 6.05 17.79 -15.24
C ILE A 119 5.74 17.74 -16.74
N CYS A 120 5.31 16.58 -17.25
CA CYS A 120 5.04 16.40 -18.69
C CYS A 120 3.56 16.25 -19.01
N ASN A 121 2.67 16.28 -18.02
CA ASN A 121 1.21 16.12 -18.11
C ASN A 121 0.74 14.83 -18.81
N LYS A 122 1.63 13.84 -18.94
CA LYS A 122 1.29 12.54 -19.52
C LYS A 122 0.88 11.55 -18.43
N SER A 123 -0.12 10.73 -18.75
CA SER A 123 -0.51 9.61 -17.89
C SER A 123 0.53 8.48 -18.01
N PHE A 124 0.87 7.87 -16.88
CA PHE A 124 1.80 6.74 -16.81
C PHE A 124 1.38 5.76 -15.71
N LYS A 125 1.83 4.50 -15.81
CA LYS A 125 1.55 3.46 -14.80
C LYS A 125 2.78 3.18 -13.97
N LYS A 126 2.62 3.11 -12.64
CA LYS A 126 3.69 2.80 -11.70
C LYS A 126 3.16 1.98 -10.53
N ALA A 127 3.98 1.09 -9.97
CA ALA A 127 3.67 0.40 -8.71
C ALA A 127 3.77 1.39 -7.55
N ILE A 128 2.85 1.28 -6.58
CA ILE A 128 2.84 2.19 -5.42
C ILE A 128 4.13 2.06 -4.61
N CYS A 129 4.58 0.84 -4.33
CA CYS A 129 5.83 0.60 -3.60
C CYS A 129 7.06 1.25 -4.29
N SER A 130 7.08 1.32 -5.63
CA SER A 130 8.17 1.99 -6.35
C SER A 130 8.16 3.51 -6.16
N ILE A 131 6.99 4.11 -5.96
CA ILE A 131 6.85 5.54 -5.69
C ILE A 131 7.26 5.84 -4.24
N THR A 132 6.81 5.04 -3.30
CA THR A 132 6.97 5.29 -1.86
C THR A 132 8.34 4.94 -1.33
N SER A 133 8.94 3.82 -1.74
CA SER A 133 10.22 3.32 -1.23
C SER A 133 11.42 3.61 -2.13
N GLN A 134 11.22 3.68 -3.46
CA GLN A 134 12.30 3.90 -4.42
C GLN A 134 12.31 5.34 -4.97
N TYR A 135 11.37 6.20 -4.53
CA TYR A 135 11.19 7.57 -5.03
C TYR A 135 11.10 7.66 -6.56
N SER A 136 10.70 6.57 -7.19
CA SER A 136 10.61 6.46 -8.65
C SER A 136 9.30 7.08 -9.15
N TRP A 137 9.40 7.99 -10.13
CA TRP A 137 8.24 8.69 -10.70
C TRP A 137 8.15 8.49 -12.21
N CYS A 138 7.73 9.48 -12.96
CA CYS A 138 7.65 9.43 -14.41
C CYS A 138 9.06 9.43 -15.05
N SER A 139 9.23 8.65 -16.11
CA SER A 139 10.50 8.57 -16.86
C SER A 139 10.99 9.92 -17.43
N CYS A 140 10.07 10.89 -17.61
CA CYS A 140 10.45 12.22 -18.08
C CYS A 140 11.39 12.97 -17.10
N ILE A 141 11.42 12.59 -15.79
CA ILE A 141 12.29 13.24 -14.81
C ILE A 141 13.74 12.85 -15.04
N ILE A 142 14.01 11.59 -15.33
CA ILE A 142 15.36 11.08 -15.58
C ILE A 142 15.98 11.85 -16.73
N ASN A 143 15.26 11.95 -17.86
CA ASN A 143 15.76 12.66 -19.04
C ASN A 143 15.98 14.16 -18.78
N LYS A 144 15.06 14.82 -18.04
CA LYS A 144 15.20 16.25 -17.70
C LYS A 144 16.38 16.52 -16.77
N THR A 145 16.62 15.65 -15.80
CA THR A 145 17.77 15.80 -14.87
C THR A 145 19.08 15.65 -15.61
N GLU A 146 19.20 14.62 -16.45
CA GLU A 146 20.40 14.42 -17.29
C GLU A 146 20.61 15.62 -18.23
N HIS A 147 19.55 16.11 -18.89
CA HIS A 147 19.63 17.27 -19.78
C HIS A 147 20.00 18.56 -19.04
N LYS A 148 19.41 18.84 -17.89
CA LYS A 148 19.77 20.00 -17.05
C LYS A 148 21.21 19.91 -16.57
N THR A 149 21.65 18.74 -16.12
CA THR A 149 23.04 18.52 -15.70
C THR A 149 24.01 18.73 -16.87
N PHE A 150 23.66 18.22 -18.04
CA PHE A 150 24.45 18.43 -19.27
C PHE A 150 24.51 19.90 -19.67
N GLN A 151 23.40 20.62 -19.61
CA GLN A 151 23.37 22.07 -19.90
C GLN A 151 24.19 22.86 -18.87
N PHE A 152 24.05 22.53 -17.57
CA PHE A 152 24.82 23.17 -16.52
C PHE A 152 26.32 22.95 -16.71
N LEU A 153 26.75 21.72 -17.01
CA LEU A 153 28.14 21.40 -17.27
C LEU A 153 28.66 22.10 -18.52
N ASN A 154 27.88 22.19 -19.58
CA ASN A 154 28.26 22.89 -20.79
C ASN A 154 28.39 24.42 -20.59
N ASN A 155 27.54 25.01 -19.75
CA ASN A 155 27.54 26.45 -19.51
C ASN A 155 28.63 26.90 -18.54
N ASN A 156 29.05 26.02 -17.61
CA ASN A 156 29.97 26.36 -16.51
C ASN A 156 31.41 25.85 -16.67
N THR A 157 31.67 25.01 -17.69
CA THR A 157 33.03 24.50 -17.95
C THR A 157 33.69 25.28 -19.06
N GLN A 158 34.88 25.84 -18.77
CA GLN A 158 35.73 26.52 -19.77
C GLN A 158 36.01 25.59 -20.96
N LYS A 159 36.17 26.19 -22.15
CA LYS A 159 36.31 25.52 -23.48
C LYS A 159 37.16 24.23 -23.54
N TYR A 160 38.09 24.04 -22.63
CA TYR A 160 38.96 22.84 -22.57
C TYR A 160 38.26 21.57 -22.07
N PHE A 161 37.31 21.70 -21.16
CA PHE A 161 36.57 20.55 -20.60
C PHE A 161 35.45 20.04 -21.53
N ILE A 162 34.87 20.95 -22.33
CA ILE A 162 33.77 20.64 -23.25
C ILE A 162 34.17 19.54 -24.25
N LYS A 163 35.42 19.57 -24.73
CA LYS A 163 35.93 18.59 -25.70
C LYS A 163 36.05 17.17 -25.12
N LYS A 164 36.46 17.07 -23.86
CA LYS A 164 36.58 15.77 -23.14
C LYS A 164 35.24 15.20 -22.75
N ILE A 165 34.29 16.03 -22.28
CA ILE A 165 32.94 15.60 -21.89
C ILE A 165 32.14 15.17 -23.11
N LYS A 166 32.21 15.88 -24.25
CA LYS A 166 31.57 15.50 -25.52
C LYS A 166 32.07 14.16 -26.06
N LEU A 167 33.32 13.78 -25.80
CA LEU A 167 33.89 12.50 -26.23
C LEU A 167 33.41 11.32 -25.39
N HIS A 168 33.01 11.53 -24.12
CA HIS A 168 32.64 10.47 -23.19
C HIS A 168 31.14 10.45 -22.86
N TYR A 169 30.39 11.51 -23.16
CA TYR A 169 28.98 11.61 -22.85
C TYR A 169 28.14 11.48 -24.13
N LYS A 170 27.55 10.29 -24.34
CA LYS A 170 26.49 10.07 -25.34
C LYS A 170 25.14 10.08 -24.61
N PRO A 171 24.35 11.16 -24.71
CA PRO A 171 23.02 11.16 -24.14
C PRO A 171 22.16 10.08 -24.80
N LYS A 172 21.43 9.32 -24.00
CA LYS A 172 20.55 8.21 -24.46
C LYS A 172 19.48 8.65 -25.49
N TRP A 173 19.20 9.95 -25.59
CA TRP A 173 18.23 10.50 -26.54
C TRP A 173 18.79 10.83 -27.93
N SER A 174 20.09 10.76 -28.15
CA SER A 174 20.69 11.06 -29.48
C SER A 174 20.34 10.03 -30.58
N ASN A 175 19.68 8.92 -30.21
CA ASN A 175 19.26 7.86 -31.13
C ASN A 175 17.75 7.85 -31.41
N LEU A 176 17.00 8.88 -31.01
CA LEU A 176 15.58 9.04 -31.35
C LEU A 176 15.48 10.05 -32.52
N ARG A 177 15.53 9.52 -33.72
CA ARG A 177 15.00 10.18 -34.93
C ARG A 177 13.58 9.72 -35.17
#